data_7f0d7a151539f4d7b8c2e813cc169fb2
#
_entry.id   7f0d7a151539f4d7b8c2e813cc169fb2
#
_cell.length_a   1.000
_cell.length_b   1.000
_cell.length_c   1.000
_cell.angle_alpha   90.00
_cell.angle_beta   90.00
_cell.angle_gamma   90.00
#
_symmetry.space_group_name_H-M   'P 1'
#
loop_
_entity.id
_entity.type
_entity.pdbx_description
1 polymer ?
#
loop_
_entity_poly.entity_id
_entity_poly.type
_entity_poly.pdbx_seq_one_letter_code
_entity_poly.pdbx_strand_id
1 'polypeptide(L)'
;MGILSSSKRNSRRPTRNSYTSSSRGKASSSSGGGSFFTHLKTALSWTLGLGLGAALLVGLALGGLQLHRLATTSDFFAIRRIEIRGTTHFAREEVLKAANLQPGVNSLTVNIADVEQGLRNNPWVASVAVKRRLPDAFEIRIRERIPAFWMLKDGVLFYADNKGQTIAPVNVGNFLSLPTLEILPGGEELLPQMDELSRAFQAAPLPVNMASVSLFRVSAAKGFEVFIENRNLVLCIAAEDWDANLRRLGLVLSDLARRGELKTAREVWAADGSVWVVEPRDA
;
A
#
# COMPACT_ATOMS: atom_id res chain seq x y z
N MET A 1 -18.54 32.39 -47.61
CA MET A 1 -17.90 33.66 -47.91
C MET A 1 -16.42 33.35 -48.02
N GLY A 2 -15.87 33.18 -49.14
CA GLY A 2 -15.69 34.05 -50.29
C GLY A 2 -14.25 34.50 -50.22
N ILE A 3 -13.39 34.47 -51.15
CA ILE A 3 -13.36 34.55 -52.61
C ILE A 3 -11.88 34.58 -52.96
N LEU A 4 -11.35 33.72 -53.84
CA LEU A 4 -10.82 34.03 -55.18
C LEU A 4 -9.63 35.02 -55.17
N SER A 5 -8.57 34.97 -55.95
CA SER A 5 -8.40 34.52 -57.33
C SER A 5 -6.95 34.86 -57.75
N SER A 6 -6.38 34.10 -58.60
CA SER A 6 -6.14 34.28 -60.01
C SER A 6 -4.76 34.87 -60.35
N SER A 7 -3.92 34.11 -61.03
CA SER A 7 -3.72 33.98 -62.47
C SER A 7 -2.86 35.04 -63.14
N LYS A 8 -1.82 34.65 -63.90
CA LYS A 8 -1.46 34.87 -65.30
C LYS A 8 0.04 34.65 -65.54
N ARG A 9 0.46 33.68 -66.25
CA ARG A 9 0.71 33.52 -67.71
C ARG A 9 1.38 34.71 -68.43
N ASN A 10 2.56 34.45 -68.98
CA ASN A 10 2.93 34.63 -70.42
C ASN A 10 4.42 34.31 -70.57
N SER A 11 4.80 33.37 -71.33
CA SER A 11 5.06 33.09 -72.72
C SER A 11 5.93 34.13 -73.41
N ARG A 12 7.09 33.69 -73.91
CA ARG A 12 7.52 33.71 -75.31
C ARG A 12 8.96 33.25 -75.52
N ARG A 13 9.13 32.22 -76.36
CA ARG A 13 10.28 31.93 -77.22
C ARG A 13 10.23 32.90 -78.41
N PRO A 14 11.19 32.97 -79.39
CA PRO A 14 12.33 32.06 -79.71
C PRO A 14 13.61 32.85 -80.13
N THR A 15 14.71 32.25 -80.49
CA THR A 15 15.32 31.96 -81.81
C THR A 15 16.81 31.60 -81.68
N ARG A 16 17.13 30.53 -82.15
CA ARG A 16 18.10 29.98 -83.10
C ARG A 16 19.22 30.92 -83.55
N ASN A 17 20.54 30.51 -83.33
CA ASN A 17 21.46 30.41 -84.47
C ASN A 17 22.65 29.48 -84.09
N SER A 18 23.01 28.71 -85.12
CA SER A 18 24.12 27.77 -85.17
C SER A 18 25.41 28.41 -85.59
N TYR A 19 26.53 27.98 -85.06
CA TYR A 19 27.78 27.82 -85.86
C TYR A 19 28.66 26.76 -85.26
N THR A 20 29.05 25.84 -86.09
CA THR A 20 30.04 24.77 -85.89
C THR A 20 31.44 25.32 -85.89
N SER A 21 32.28 24.79 -84.98
CA SER A 21 33.69 24.61 -85.32
C SER A 21 34.28 23.49 -84.47
N SER A 22 34.88 22.59 -85.19
CA SER A 22 35.63 21.41 -84.70
C SER A 22 36.97 21.83 -84.10
N SER A 23 37.36 21.27 -82.97
CA SER A 23 38.78 21.06 -82.66
C SER A 23 38.97 19.98 -81.64
N ARG A 24 39.51 18.92 -82.13
CA ARG A 24 40.58 18.06 -81.61
C ARG A 24 40.55 17.72 -80.11
N GLY A 25 40.41 16.43 -79.86
CA GLY A 25 40.51 15.75 -78.60
C GLY A 25 41.79 15.98 -77.79
N LYS A 26 41.60 16.05 -76.54
CA LYS A 26 42.59 15.72 -75.56
C LYS A 26 42.00 14.70 -74.62
N ALA A 27 42.50 13.51 -74.73
CA ALA A 27 42.25 12.43 -73.79
C ALA A 27 42.78 12.86 -72.42
N SER A 28 41.87 13.15 -71.48
CA SER A 28 42.23 13.25 -70.07
C SER A 28 42.02 11.89 -69.45
N SER A 29 43.12 11.24 -69.13
CA SER A 29 43.16 10.09 -68.30
C SER A 29 42.53 10.41 -66.96
N SER A 30 41.33 9.91 -66.72
CA SER A 30 40.69 9.90 -65.42
C SER A 30 41.46 8.92 -64.49
N SER A 31 42.34 9.46 -63.69
CA SER A 31 42.95 8.76 -62.57
C SER A 31 41.85 8.53 -61.51
N GLY A 32 41.10 7.44 -61.67
CA GLY A 32 40.08 6.94 -60.75
C GLY A 32 40.70 6.32 -59.48
N GLY A 33 41.71 6.93 -58.88
CA GLY A 33 42.42 6.39 -57.69
C GLY A 33 42.09 7.09 -56.36
N GLY A 34 41.41 8.22 -56.37
CA GLY A 34 41.25 9.03 -55.12
C GLY A 34 40.05 8.70 -54.26
N SER A 35 38.97 8.16 -54.85
CA SER A 35 37.73 7.94 -54.11
C SER A 35 37.75 6.67 -53.25
N PHE A 36 38.40 5.64 -53.73
CA PHE A 36 38.45 4.35 -53.05
C PHE A 36 39.20 4.41 -51.72
N PHE A 37 40.31 5.19 -51.66
CA PHE A 37 41.12 5.38 -50.46
C PHE A 37 40.46 6.27 -49.40
N THR A 38 39.63 7.20 -49.79
CA THR A 38 38.88 8.07 -48.85
C THR A 38 37.75 7.27 -48.17
N HIS A 39 36.99 6.44 -48.92
CA HIS A 39 35.94 5.57 -48.33
C HIS A 39 36.53 4.47 -47.44
N LEU A 40 37.72 3.96 -47.81
CA LEU A 40 38.42 2.97 -46.98
C LEU A 40 38.88 3.56 -45.65
N LYS A 41 39.43 4.78 -45.63
CA LYS A 41 39.87 5.49 -44.42
C LYS A 41 38.66 5.84 -43.52
N THR A 42 37.57 6.30 -44.08
CA THR A 42 36.34 6.59 -43.28
C THR A 42 35.72 5.30 -42.74
N ALA A 43 35.62 4.22 -43.52
CA ALA A 43 35.16 2.94 -43.03
C ALA A 43 36.03 2.39 -41.91
N LEU A 44 37.34 2.49 -42.04
CA LEU A 44 38.28 2.04 -41.01
C LEU A 44 38.20 2.90 -39.72
N SER A 45 37.99 4.22 -39.85
CA SER A 45 37.80 5.08 -38.68
C SER A 45 36.48 4.79 -37.93
N TRP A 46 35.40 4.47 -38.66
CA TRP A 46 34.11 4.07 -38.06
C TRP A 46 34.21 2.70 -37.35
N THR A 47 34.87 1.72 -37.98
CA THR A 47 35.09 0.40 -37.34
C THR A 47 36.00 0.49 -36.12
N LEU A 48 37.05 1.31 -36.18
CA LEU A 48 37.91 1.54 -35.04
C LEU A 48 37.20 2.28 -33.90
N GLY A 49 36.38 3.30 -34.23
CA GLY A 49 35.55 4.02 -33.25
C GLY A 49 34.49 3.09 -32.59
N LEU A 50 33.83 2.25 -33.39
CA LEU A 50 32.87 1.29 -32.88
C LEU A 50 33.53 0.24 -31.99
N GLY A 51 34.69 -0.28 -32.41
CA GLY A 51 35.48 -1.22 -31.62
C GLY A 51 35.98 -0.63 -30.29
N LEU A 52 36.45 0.62 -30.31
CA LEU A 52 36.87 1.32 -29.09
C LEU A 52 35.68 1.59 -28.15
N GLY A 53 34.52 1.97 -28.70
CA GLY A 53 33.28 2.15 -27.96
C GLY A 53 32.80 0.87 -27.31
N ALA A 54 32.81 -0.25 -28.08
CA ALA A 54 32.46 -1.56 -27.56
C ALA A 54 33.43 -2.03 -26.46
N ALA A 55 34.75 -1.84 -26.65
CA ALA A 55 35.75 -2.18 -25.66
C ALA A 55 35.58 -1.36 -24.37
N LEU A 56 35.24 -0.07 -24.47
CA LEU A 56 34.96 0.78 -23.32
C LEU A 56 33.74 0.30 -22.56
N LEU A 57 32.63 -0.05 -23.27
CA LEU A 57 31.42 -0.58 -22.65
C LEU A 57 31.67 -1.91 -21.94
N VAL A 58 32.41 -2.82 -22.57
CA VAL A 58 32.81 -4.09 -21.94
C VAL A 58 33.69 -3.83 -20.72
N GLY A 59 34.65 -2.91 -20.81
CA GLY A 59 35.50 -2.54 -19.67
C GLY A 59 34.71 -1.96 -18.51
N LEU A 60 33.75 -1.08 -18.78
CA LEU A 60 32.82 -0.54 -17.77
C LEU A 60 31.95 -1.61 -17.15
N ALA A 61 31.42 -2.54 -17.96
CA ALA A 61 30.60 -3.64 -17.48
C ALA A 61 31.40 -4.59 -16.58
N LEU A 62 32.60 -4.99 -17.00
CA LEU A 62 33.50 -5.84 -16.21
C LEU A 62 33.96 -5.13 -14.93
N GLY A 63 34.34 -3.83 -15.02
CA GLY A 63 34.69 -3.02 -13.87
C GLY A 63 33.52 -2.89 -12.88
N GLY A 64 32.30 -2.64 -13.36
CA GLY A 64 31.10 -2.61 -12.55
C GLY A 64 30.79 -3.93 -11.85
N LEU A 65 30.95 -5.06 -12.54
CA LEU A 65 30.78 -6.38 -11.96
C LEU A 65 31.82 -6.67 -10.87
N GLN A 66 33.09 -6.29 -11.09
CA GLN A 66 34.16 -6.45 -10.10
C GLN A 66 33.88 -5.58 -8.87
N LEU A 67 33.51 -4.33 -9.07
CA LEU A 67 33.18 -3.42 -7.98
C LEU A 67 31.98 -3.92 -7.16
N HIS A 68 30.96 -4.43 -7.85
CA HIS A 68 29.80 -5.05 -7.21
C HIS A 68 30.21 -6.27 -6.37
N ARG A 69 31.04 -7.14 -6.90
CA ARG A 69 31.56 -8.30 -6.15
C ARG A 69 32.35 -7.87 -4.92
N LEU A 70 33.27 -6.92 -5.07
CA LEU A 70 34.06 -6.39 -3.95
C LEU A 70 33.17 -5.78 -2.88
N ALA A 71 32.14 -5.03 -3.25
CA ALA A 71 31.21 -4.44 -2.31
C ALA A 71 30.37 -5.51 -1.57
N THR A 72 29.89 -6.53 -2.28
CA THR A 72 29.03 -7.58 -1.69
C THR A 72 29.82 -8.61 -0.87
N THR A 73 31.14 -8.71 -1.03
CA THR A 73 31.98 -9.62 -0.23
C THR A 73 32.77 -8.89 0.87
N SER A 74 32.73 -7.55 0.91
CA SER A 74 33.47 -6.77 1.89
C SER A 74 32.83 -6.81 3.27
N ASP A 75 33.62 -7.05 4.32
CA ASP A 75 33.21 -6.97 5.73
C ASP A 75 32.85 -5.55 6.15
N PHE A 76 33.18 -4.53 5.34
CA PHE A 76 32.76 -3.16 5.59
C PHE A 76 31.25 -3.00 5.58
N PHE A 77 30.54 -3.79 4.78
CA PHE A 77 29.10 -3.80 4.69
C PHE A 77 28.44 -4.92 5.50
N ALA A 78 29.19 -5.66 6.31
CA ALA A 78 28.65 -6.67 7.19
C ALA A 78 27.72 -6.05 8.25
N ILE A 79 26.51 -6.60 8.42
CA ILE A 79 25.54 -6.10 9.39
C ILE A 79 26.09 -6.26 10.81
N ARG A 80 26.24 -5.15 11.52
CA ARG A 80 26.68 -5.10 12.93
C ARG A 80 25.59 -4.62 13.85
N ARG A 81 24.67 -3.77 13.36
CA ARG A 81 23.59 -3.20 14.18
C ARG A 81 22.23 -3.39 13.52
N ILE A 82 21.29 -3.90 14.32
CA ILE A 82 19.89 -4.03 13.94
C ILE A 82 19.08 -3.36 15.04
N GLU A 83 18.51 -2.18 14.73
CA GLU A 83 17.62 -1.46 15.63
C GLU A 83 16.18 -1.87 15.35
N ILE A 84 15.49 -2.37 16.35
CA ILE A 84 14.08 -2.77 16.30
C ILE A 84 13.31 -1.83 17.23
N ARG A 85 12.24 -1.23 16.73
CA ARG A 85 11.38 -0.29 17.48
C ARG A 85 9.91 -0.59 17.25
N GLY A 86 9.11 -0.35 18.31
CA GLY A 86 7.64 -0.44 18.26
C GLY A 86 7.07 -1.82 18.44
N THR A 87 7.82 -2.72 19.08
CA THR A 87 7.36 -4.06 19.46
C THR A 87 7.12 -4.15 20.96
N THR A 88 6.03 -4.82 21.36
CA THR A 88 5.67 -5.13 22.74
C THR A 88 5.44 -6.63 22.90
N HIS A 89 4.73 -7.23 21.95
CA HIS A 89 4.39 -8.66 21.97
C HIS A 89 5.28 -9.48 21.04
N PHE A 90 5.91 -8.84 20.06
CA PHE A 90 6.79 -9.50 19.08
C PHE A 90 8.23 -9.41 19.56
N ALA A 91 8.73 -10.51 20.16
CA ALA A 91 10.06 -10.56 20.75
C ALA A 91 11.17 -10.28 19.71
N ARG A 92 12.28 -9.67 20.15
CA ARG A 92 13.41 -9.31 19.29
C ARG A 92 13.94 -10.49 18.47
N GLU A 93 14.07 -11.63 19.10
CA GLU A 93 14.59 -12.86 18.49
C GLU A 93 13.66 -13.37 17.38
N GLU A 94 12.36 -13.29 17.63
CA GLU A 94 11.33 -13.66 16.64
C GLU A 94 11.31 -12.69 15.45
N VAL A 95 11.50 -11.38 15.72
CA VAL A 95 11.63 -10.36 14.65
C VAL A 95 12.83 -10.69 13.77
N LEU A 96 14.00 -10.98 14.35
CA LEU A 96 15.20 -11.31 13.59
C LEU A 96 15.03 -12.59 12.76
N LYS A 97 14.38 -13.60 13.34
CA LYS A 97 14.06 -14.85 12.65
C LYS A 97 13.08 -14.63 11.49
N ALA A 98 11.99 -13.90 11.72
CA ALA A 98 11.00 -13.59 10.69
C ALA A 98 11.58 -12.71 9.57
N ALA A 99 12.47 -11.80 9.91
CA ALA A 99 13.22 -10.96 8.98
C ALA A 99 14.31 -11.69 8.21
N ASN A 100 14.67 -12.91 8.64
CA ASN A 100 15.85 -13.67 8.17
C ASN A 100 17.13 -12.81 8.16
N LEU A 101 17.29 -11.96 9.19
CA LEU A 101 18.43 -11.07 9.36
C LEU A 101 19.39 -11.63 10.40
N GLN A 102 20.65 -11.80 9.97
CA GLN A 102 21.71 -12.27 10.84
C GLN A 102 22.87 -11.28 10.84
N PRO A 103 23.51 -11.01 12.00
CA PRO A 103 24.76 -10.28 12.05
C PRO A 103 25.83 -10.96 11.18
N GLY A 104 26.67 -10.18 10.52
CA GLY A 104 27.74 -10.66 9.63
C GLY A 104 27.32 -10.82 8.17
N VAL A 105 26.04 -10.89 7.84
CA VAL A 105 25.57 -10.88 6.44
C VAL A 105 25.85 -9.51 5.82
N ASN A 106 26.26 -9.47 4.56
CA ASN A 106 26.49 -8.21 3.87
C ASN A 106 25.18 -7.44 3.67
N SER A 107 25.14 -6.19 4.14
CA SER A 107 23.92 -5.37 4.11
C SER A 107 23.40 -5.10 2.71
N LEU A 108 24.28 -5.07 1.69
CA LEU A 108 23.89 -4.79 0.31
C LEU A 108 23.17 -5.98 -0.34
N THR A 109 23.42 -7.21 0.11
CA THR A 109 22.79 -8.41 -0.45
C THR A 109 21.39 -8.67 0.11
N VAL A 110 21.03 -8.04 1.22
CA VAL A 110 19.72 -8.19 1.83
C VAL A 110 18.65 -7.48 1.00
N ASN A 111 17.61 -8.20 0.60
CA ASN A 111 16.45 -7.60 -0.04
C ASN A 111 15.47 -7.08 1.03
N ILE A 112 15.25 -5.78 1.06
CA ILE A 112 14.35 -5.13 2.04
C ILE A 112 12.92 -5.62 1.89
N ALA A 113 12.44 -5.86 0.67
CA ALA A 113 11.08 -6.32 0.44
C ALA A 113 10.82 -7.72 1.04
N ASP A 114 11.80 -8.62 0.96
CA ASP A 114 11.70 -9.95 1.55
C ASP A 114 11.68 -9.88 3.08
N VAL A 115 12.50 -8.99 3.66
CA VAL A 115 12.50 -8.71 5.10
C VAL A 115 11.14 -8.19 5.55
N GLU A 116 10.59 -7.19 4.87
CA GLU A 116 9.26 -6.65 5.18
C GLU A 116 8.17 -7.70 5.04
N GLN A 117 8.23 -8.52 3.99
CA GLN A 117 7.25 -9.58 3.78
C GLN A 117 7.32 -10.63 4.88
N GLY A 118 8.51 -11.06 5.27
CA GLY A 118 8.70 -12.01 6.38
C GLY A 118 8.10 -11.48 7.69
N LEU A 119 8.29 -10.20 7.98
CA LEU A 119 7.74 -9.56 9.16
C LEU A 119 6.21 -9.39 9.09
N ARG A 120 5.64 -9.07 7.91
CA ARG A 120 4.18 -8.95 7.72
C ARG A 120 3.43 -10.26 7.90
N ASN A 121 4.10 -11.40 7.77
CA ASN A 121 3.49 -12.71 7.98
C ASN A 121 3.16 -12.96 9.47
N ASN A 122 3.71 -12.18 10.39
CA ASN A 122 3.32 -12.26 11.79
C ASN A 122 1.99 -11.52 12.02
N PRO A 123 0.95 -12.17 12.56
CA PRO A 123 -0.37 -11.59 12.76
C PRO A 123 -0.39 -10.36 13.68
N TRP A 124 0.58 -10.22 14.58
CA TRP A 124 0.72 -9.02 15.43
C TRP A 124 1.16 -7.78 14.67
N VAL A 125 1.68 -7.92 13.44
CA VAL A 125 2.20 -6.79 12.68
C VAL A 125 1.08 -6.10 11.91
N ALA A 126 0.75 -4.88 12.31
CA ALA A 126 -0.16 -4.00 11.55
C ALA A 126 0.57 -3.31 10.41
N SER A 127 1.80 -2.86 10.62
CA SER A 127 2.64 -2.28 9.58
C SER A 127 4.12 -2.40 9.95
N VAL A 128 4.96 -2.49 8.93
CA VAL A 128 6.41 -2.55 9.07
C VAL A 128 7.07 -1.62 8.06
N ALA A 129 8.15 -0.99 8.47
CA ALA A 129 9.05 -0.24 7.61
C ALA A 129 10.49 -0.62 7.94
N VAL A 130 11.22 -1.03 6.93
CA VAL A 130 12.62 -1.43 7.04
C VAL A 130 13.49 -0.43 6.29
N LYS A 131 14.52 0.09 6.96
CA LYS A 131 15.50 1.00 6.38
C LYS A 131 16.91 0.45 6.53
N ARG A 132 17.64 0.38 5.42
CA ARG A 132 19.07 0.12 5.43
C ARG A 132 19.81 1.41 5.79
N ARG A 133 20.62 1.35 6.81
CA ARG A 133 21.53 2.43 7.23
C ARG A 133 22.96 2.01 6.90
N LEU A 134 23.41 2.40 5.73
CA LEU A 134 24.79 2.08 5.31
C LEU A 134 25.83 2.65 6.27
N PRO A 135 26.96 1.95 6.47
CA PRO A 135 27.33 0.72 5.76
C PRO A 135 26.77 -0.57 6.39
N ASP A 136 26.49 -0.60 7.70
CA ASP A 136 26.47 -1.81 8.52
C ASP A 136 25.21 -1.96 9.39
N ALA A 137 24.16 -1.15 9.15
CA ALA A 137 23.00 -1.15 10.04
C ALA A 137 21.65 -1.26 9.32
N PHE A 138 20.68 -1.86 10.02
CA PHE A 138 19.28 -1.86 9.66
C PHE A 138 18.42 -1.24 10.77
N GLU A 139 17.44 -0.46 10.39
CA GLU A 139 16.41 0.09 11.26
C GLU A 139 15.06 -0.54 10.86
N ILE A 140 14.46 -1.28 11.79
CA ILE A 140 13.17 -1.93 11.62
C ILE A 140 12.18 -1.22 12.55
N ARG A 141 11.13 -0.63 11.97
CA ARG A 141 10.01 -0.04 12.72
C ARG A 141 8.79 -0.89 12.50
N ILE A 142 8.28 -1.44 13.56
CA ILE A 142 7.06 -2.25 13.57
C ILE A 142 5.98 -1.47 14.30
N ARG A 143 4.77 -1.48 13.77
CA ARG A 143 3.57 -1.09 14.50
C ARG A 143 2.76 -2.34 14.70
N GLU A 144 2.57 -2.72 15.96
CA GLU A 144 1.75 -3.87 16.32
C GLU A 144 0.25 -3.54 16.21
N ARG A 145 -0.56 -4.57 16.01
CA ARG A 145 -2.01 -4.50 16.11
C ARG A 145 -2.40 -4.37 17.59
N ILE A 146 -3.39 -3.55 17.85
CA ILE A 146 -3.94 -3.39 19.20
C ILE A 146 -5.18 -4.25 19.27
N PRO A 147 -5.24 -5.21 20.20
CA PRO A 147 -6.45 -5.98 20.46
C PRO A 147 -7.61 -5.06 20.86
N ALA A 148 -8.75 -5.21 20.18
CA ALA A 148 -9.97 -4.45 20.46
C ALA A 148 -11.14 -5.35 20.84
N PHE A 149 -11.10 -6.60 20.36
CA PHE A 149 -12.18 -7.56 20.55
C PHE A 149 -11.65 -8.96 20.81
N TRP A 150 -12.48 -9.79 21.40
CA TRP A 150 -12.41 -11.24 21.31
C TRP A 150 -13.25 -11.72 20.13
N MET A 151 -12.78 -12.75 19.45
CA MET A 151 -13.49 -13.40 18.36
C MET A 151 -13.39 -14.92 18.53
N LEU A 152 -14.52 -15.60 18.52
CA LEU A 152 -14.53 -17.06 18.49
C LEU A 152 -14.47 -17.54 17.05
N LYS A 153 -13.43 -18.31 16.71
CA LYS A 153 -13.24 -18.92 15.40
C LYS A 153 -12.86 -20.39 15.57
N ASP A 154 -13.62 -21.28 14.94
CA ASP A 154 -13.38 -22.73 14.98
C ASP A 154 -13.26 -23.29 16.43
N GLY A 155 -14.02 -22.75 17.38
CA GLY A 155 -13.99 -23.13 18.78
C GLY A 155 -12.81 -22.57 19.59
N VAL A 156 -11.93 -21.76 18.97
CA VAL A 156 -10.80 -21.12 19.64
C VAL A 156 -11.06 -19.62 19.74
N LEU A 157 -10.77 -19.07 20.93
CA LEU A 157 -10.89 -17.63 21.20
C LEU A 157 -9.62 -16.91 20.76
N PHE A 158 -9.78 -15.90 19.90
CA PHE A 158 -8.70 -15.06 19.39
C PHE A 158 -8.86 -13.62 19.84
N TYR A 159 -7.74 -12.91 19.96
CA TYR A 159 -7.74 -11.46 19.86
C TYR A 159 -7.98 -11.01 18.43
N ALA A 160 -8.80 -9.98 18.25
CA ALA A 160 -9.01 -9.31 16.98
C ALA A 160 -8.76 -7.80 17.16
N ASP A 161 -8.29 -7.17 16.08
CA ASP A 161 -8.13 -5.71 16.05
C ASP A 161 -9.47 -5.01 15.78
N ASN A 162 -9.45 -3.68 15.79
CA ASN A 162 -10.61 -2.84 15.54
C ASN A 162 -11.20 -2.96 14.10
N LYS A 163 -10.55 -3.72 13.21
CA LYS A 163 -11.06 -4.07 11.88
C LYS A 163 -11.58 -5.49 11.80
N GLY A 164 -11.67 -6.19 12.93
CA GLY A 164 -12.09 -7.59 12.99
C GLY A 164 -11.05 -8.57 12.44
N GLN A 165 -9.79 -8.17 12.27
CA GLN A 165 -8.74 -9.09 11.86
C GLN A 165 -8.19 -9.84 13.07
N THR A 166 -8.18 -11.17 12.98
CA THR A 166 -7.62 -12.01 14.04
C THR A 166 -6.11 -11.79 14.20
N ILE A 167 -5.67 -11.69 15.45
CA ILE A 167 -4.26 -11.45 15.80
C ILE A 167 -3.62 -12.77 16.30
N ALA A 168 -4.03 -13.25 17.46
CA ALA A 168 -3.46 -14.42 18.08
C ALA A 168 -4.51 -15.11 18.99
N PRO A 169 -4.39 -16.40 19.27
CA PRO A 169 -5.21 -17.06 20.27
C PRO A 169 -5.05 -16.38 21.64
N VAL A 170 -6.14 -16.29 22.38
CA VAL A 170 -6.13 -15.76 23.75
C VAL A 170 -5.38 -16.73 24.66
N ASN A 171 -4.37 -16.21 25.37
CA ASN A 171 -3.61 -16.97 26.33
C ASN A 171 -4.00 -16.58 27.76
N VAL A 172 -4.16 -17.57 28.63
CA VAL A 172 -4.60 -17.38 30.04
C VAL A 172 -3.66 -16.48 30.85
N GLY A 173 -2.38 -16.38 30.44
CA GLY A 173 -1.37 -15.55 31.13
C GLY A 173 -1.47 -14.04 30.87
N ASN A 174 -2.13 -13.60 29.80
CA ASN A 174 -2.23 -12.19 29.38
C ASN A 174 -3.66 -11.87 28.94
N PHE A 175 -4.60 -12.07 29.84
CA PHE A 175 -6.02 -11.86 29.55
C PHE A 175 -6.38 -10.37 29.57
N LEU A 176 -6.85 -9.86 28.46
CA LEU A 176 -7.41 -8.51 28.35
C LEU A 176 -8.93 -8.60 28.37
N SER A 177 -9.59 -7.83 29.24
CA SER A 177 -11.04 -7.70 29.22
C SER A 177 -11.48 -6.86 28.02
N LEU A 178 -12.00 -7.52 26.99
CA LEU A 178 -12.45 -6.91 25.74
C LEU A 178 -13.86 -7.39 25.42
N PRO A 179 -14.68 -6.60 24.69
CA PRO A 179 -15.93 -7.08 24.17
C PRO A 179 -15.70 -8.16 23.12
N THR A 180 -16.66 -9.06 22.97
CA THR A 180 -16.66 -10.05 21.90
C THR A 180 -17.11 -9.42 20.58
N LEU A 181 -16.55 -9.85 19.47
CA LEU A 181 -17.02 -9.53 18.13
C LEU A 181 -17.58 -10.79 17.48
N GLU A 182 -18.86 -10.75 17.13
CA GLU A 182 -19.55 -11.80 16.40
C GLU A 182 -19.92 -11.29 15.00
N ILE A 183 -19.50 -12.02 13.99
CA ILE A 183 -19.75 -11.68 12.59
C ILE A 183 -20.75 -12.71 12.06
N LEU A 184 -21.95 -12.25 11.75
CA LEU A 184 -22.98 -13.05 11.10
C LEU A 184 -22.91 -12.91 9.57
N PRO A 185 -23.53 -13.81 8.81
CA PRO A 185 -23.49 -13.79 7.35
C PRO A 185 -23.78 -12.41 6.75
N GLY A 186 -22.90 -11.95 5.85
CA GLY A 186 -22.94 -10.62 5.23
C GLY A 186 -22.45 -9.47 6.11
N GLY A 187 -22.07 -9.73 7.36
CA GLY A 187 -21.45 -8.72 8.24
C GLY A 187 -20.01 -8.42 7.90
N GLU A 188 -19.35 -9.27 7.13
CA GLU A 188 -17.97 -9.10 6.70
C GLU A 188 -17.76 -7.79 5.92
N GLU A 189 -18.74 -7.37 5.14
CA GLU A 189 -18.71 -6.14 4.35
C GLU A 189 -18.71 -4.87 5.22
N LEU A 190 -19.17 -4.97 6.45
CA LEU A 190 -19.25 -3.87 7.41
C LEU A 190 -18.00 -3.72 8.28
N LEU A 191 -17.11 -4.72 8.30
CA LEU A 191 -15.89 -4.69 9.10
C LEU A 191 -14.99 -3.48 8.86
N PRO A 192 -14.83 -2.95 7.63
CA PRO A 192 -14.06 -1.74 7.41
C PRO A 192 -14.56 -0.53 8.19
N GLN A 193 -15.85 -0.48 8.54
CA GLN A 193 -16.47 0.63 9.28
C GLN A 193 -16.34 0.48 10.80
N MET A 194 -15.98 -0.71 11.31
CA MET A 194 -15.90 -1.00 12.76
C MET A 194 -14.92 -0.08 13.50
N ASP A 195 -13.79 0.27 12.90
CA ASP A 195 -12.81 1.17 13.52
C ASP A 195 -13.40 2.57 13.77
N GLU A 196 -14.12 3.11 12.79
CA GLU A 196 -14.77 4.42 12.91
C GLU A 196 -15.96 4.36 13.85
N LEU A 197 -16.80 3.33 13.75
CA LEU A 197 -17.93 3.11 14.65
C LEU A 197 -17.46 3.01 16.11
N SER A 198 -16.45 2.22 16.38
CA SER A 198 -15.92 2.04 17.74
C SER A 198 -15.39 3.35 18.31
N ARG A 199 -14.65 4.14 17.52
CA ARG A 199 -14.18 5.48 17.92
C ARG A 199 -15.34 6.46 18.12
N ALA A 200 -16.30 6.47 17.22
CA ALA A 200 -17.48 7.33 17.33
C ALA A 200 -18.33 6.98 18.56
N PHE A 201 -18.50 5.68 18.83
CA PHE A 201 -19.21 5.19 20.01
C PHE A 201 -18.52 5.60 21.33
N GLN A 202 -17.18 5.55 21.38
CA GLN A 202 -16.40 6.01 22.53
C GLN A 202 -16.47 7.54 22.72
N ALA A 203 -16.51 8.29 21.62
CA ALA A 203 -16.53 9.77 21.65
C ALA A 203 -17.93 10.33 21.87
N ALA A 204 -18.98 9.57 21.56
CA ALA A 204 -20.36 10.02 21.69
C ALA A 204 -20.76 10.17 23.17
N PRO A 205 -21.50 11.23 23.53
CA PRO A 205 -22.01 11.45 24.88
C PRO A 205 -23.18 10.51 25.19
N LEU A 206 -22.90 9.20 25.20
CA LEU A 206 -23.88 8.18 25.47
C LEU A 206 -24.00 7.94 26.99
N PRO A 207 -25.22 7.64 27.52
CA PRO A 207 -25.39 7.26 28.92
C PRO A 207 -24.93 5.81 29.21
N VAL A 208 -24.25 5.22 28.26
CA VAL A 208 -23.56 3.91 28.29
C VAL A 208 -22.11 4.09 27.86
N ASN A 209 -21.19 3.33 28.44
CA ASN A 209 -19.77 3.42 28.10
C ASN A 209 -19.27 2.11 27.49
N MET A 210 -18.12 2.15 26.81
CA MET A 210 -17.51 0.96 26.22
C MET A 210 -17.18 -0.13 27.22
N ALA A 211 -16.91 0.20 28.48
CA ALA A 211 -16.59 -0.79 29.49
C ALA A 211 -17.79 -1.66 29.87
N SER A 212 -19.02 -1.22 29.53
CA SER A 212 -20.25 -2.01 29.73
C SER A 212 -20.69 -2.79 28.48
N VAL A 213 -19.94 -2.71 27.38
CA VAL A 213 -20.23 -3.48 26.17
C VAL A 213 -19.67 -4.88 26.32
N SER A 214 -20.53 -5.89 26.19
CA SER A 214 -20.12 -7.29 26.23
C SER A 214 -19.91 -7.89 24.84
N LEU A 215 -20.71 -7.45 23.85
CA LEU A 215 -20.72 -8.04 22.52
C LEU A 215 -21.01 -6.96 21.47
N PHE A 216 -20.22 -6.95 20.43
CA PHE A 216 -20.55 -6.35 19.14
C PHE A 216 -20.95 -7.46 18.18
N ARG A 217 -22.13 -7.36 17.59
CA ARG A 217 -22.57 -8.25 16.51
C ARG A 217 -22.74 -7.45 15.24
N VAL A 218 -22.29 -8.01 14.13
CA VAL A 218 -22.34 -7.37 12.82
C VAL A 218 -23.02 -8.30 11.84
N SER A 219 -24.04 -7.79 11.15
CA SER A 219 -24.79 -8.57 10.17
C SER A 219 -25.32 -7.69 9.03
N ALA A 220 -25.53 -8.28 7.85
CA ALA A 220 -26.18 -7.56 6.74
C ALA A 220 -27.62 -7.15 7.07
N ALA A 221 -28.33 -7.94 7.89
CA ALA A 221 -29.75 -7.72 8.18
C ALA A 221 -30.00 -6.59 9.17
N LYS A 222 -29.13 -6.43 10.16
CA LYS A 222 -29.35 -5.48 11.26
C LYS A 222 -28.25 -4.40 11.39
N GLY A 223 -27.22 -4.47 10.57
CA GLY A 223 -26.07 -3.58 10.71
C GLY A 223 -25.24 -3.92 11.93
N PHE A 224 -25.11 -2.98 12.85
CA PHE A 224 -24.30 -3.08 14.07
C PHE A 224 -25.23 -3.20 15.29
N GLU A 225 -25.06 -4.28 16.04
CA GLU A 225 -25.75 -4.52 17.31
C GLU A 225 -24.73 -4.43 18.45
N VAL A 226 -24.98 -3.61 19.45
CA VAL A 226 -24.10 -3.39 20.62
C VAL A 226 -24.86 -3.83 21.87
N PHE A 227 -24.36 -4.88 22.51
CA PHE A 227 -24.96 -5.49 23.71
C PHE A 227 -24.34 -4.88 24.96
N ILE A 228 -25.19 -4.36 25.83
CA ILE A 228 -24.79 -3.75 27.09
C ILE A 228 -25.06 -4.73 28.25
N GLU A 229 -24.00 -5.25 28.83
CA GLU A 229 -24.07 -6.37 29.80
C GLU A 229 -24.95 -6.07 31.02
N ASN A 230 -24.76 -4.94 31.66
CA ASN A 230 -25.39 -4.61 32.94
C ASN A 230 -26.86 -4.17 32.85
N ARG A 231 -27.44 -4.11 31.63
CA ARG A 231 -28.79 -3.55 31.43
C ARG A 231 -29.71 -4.42 30.58
N ASN A 232 -29.21 -5.53 30.04
CA ASN A 232 -29.91 -6.32 29.03
C ASN A 232 -30.42 -5.45 27.85
N LEU A 233 -29.65 -4.44 27.50
CA LEU A 233 -29.98 -3.47 26.46
C LEU A 233 -29.18 -3.76 25.20
N VAL A 234 -29.83 -3.81 24.07
CA VAL A 234 -29.23 -3.94 22.76
C VAL A 234 -29.44 -2.65 21.98
N LEU A 235 -28.36 -2.07 21.48
CA LEU A 235 -28.40 -0.90 20.62
C LEU A 235 -28.16 -1.36 19.19
N CYS A 236 -29.14 -1.15 18.31
CA CYS A 236 -29.08 -1.54 16.91
C CYS A 236 -28.92 -0.29 16.04
N ILE A 237 -27.89 -0.27 15.22
CA ILE A 237 -27.52 0.84 14.35
C ILE A 237 -27.48 0.30 12.91
N ALA A 238 -28.39 0.76 12.06
CA ALA A 238 -28.38 0.40 10.65
C ALA A 238 -27.06 0.83 10.00
N ALA A 239 -26.55 0.01 9.10
CA ALA A 239 -25.28 0.23 8.43
C ALA A 239 -25.30 1.47 7.51
N GLU A 240 -26.42 1.74 6.88
CA GLU A 240 -26.62 2.95 6.09
C GLU A 240 -26.68 4.17 7.03
N ASP A 241 -25.92 5.21 6.69
CA ASP A 241 -25.83 6.45 7.50
C ASP A 241 -25.61 6.19 9.01
N TRP A 242 -24.83 5.15 9.34
CA TRP A 242 -24.63 4.71 10.73
C TRP A 242 -24.17 5.85 11.67
N ASP A 243 -23.37 6.79 11.18
CA ASP A 243 -22.91 7.95 11.98
C ASP A 243 -24.06 8.87 12.35
N ALA A 244 -24.98 9.18 11.43
CA ALA A 244 -26.19 9.93 11.73
C ALA A 244 -27.13 9.14 12.66
N ASN A 245 -27.25 7.82 12.46
CA ASN A 245 -28.04 6.94 13.31
C ASN A 245 -27.49 6.87 14.73
N LEU A 246 -26.16 6.80 14.90
CA LEU A 246 -25.52 6.82 16.21
C LEU A 246 -25.79 8.16 16.96
N ARG A 247 -25.73 9.29 16.26
CA ARG A 247 -26.06 10.60 16.87
C ARG A 247 -27.51 10.65 17.35
N ARG A 248 -28.48 10.20 16.53
CA ARG A 248 -29.88 10.15 16.90
C ARG A 248 -30.13 9.20 18.07
N LEU A 249 -29.50 8.02 18.02
CA LEU A 249 -29.52 7.06 19.11
C LEU A 249 -29.07 7.71 20.43
N GLY A 250 -27.97 8.45 20.41
CA GLY A 250 -27.44 9.15 21.57
C GLY A 250 -28.43 10.16 22.20
N LEU A 251 -29.16 10.90 21.37
CA LEU A 251 -30.19 11.83 21.83
C LEU A 251 -31.32 11.09 22.53
N VAL A 252 -31.83 10.00 21.92
CA VAL A 252 -32.94 9.21 22.50
C VAL A 252 -32.49 8.49 23.78
N LEU A 253 -31.31 7.89 23.81
CA LEU A 253 -30.77 7.26 25.02
C LEU A 253 -30.60 8.27 26.16
N SER A 254 -30.15 9.49 25.87
CA SER A 254 -30.02 10.55 26.86
C SER A 254 -31.38 11.00 27.41
N ASP A 255 -32.39 11.05 26.56
CA ASP A 255 -33.77 11.36 26.98
C ASP A 255 -34.37 10.23 27.85
N LEU A 256 -34.22 8.98 27.43
CA LEU A 256 -34.62 7.80 28.22
C LEU A 256 -33.90 7.75 29.59
N ALA A 257 -32.63 8.06 29.62
CA ALA A 257 -31.86 8.13 30.87
C ALA A 257 -32.39 9.21 31.81
N ARG A 258 -32.73 10.39 31.28
CA ARG A 258 -33.28 11.50 32.04
C ARG A 258 -34.67 11.20 32.62
N ARG A 259 -35.49 10.42 31.87
CA ARG A 259 -36.81 9.99 32.33
C ARG A 259 -36.74 8.76 33.25
N GLY A 260 -35.60 8.10 33.38
CA GLY A 260 -35.44 6.87 34.15
C GLY A 260 -35.92 5.60 33.41
N GLU A 261 -36.34 5.74 32.15
CA GLU A 261 -36.94 4.67 31.29
C GLU A 261 -35.86 3.80 30.63
N LEU A 262 -34.59 4.22 30.65
CA LEU A 262 -33.47 3.45 30.07
C LEU A 262 -33.30 2.07 30.74
N LYS A 263 -33.80 1.88 31.95
CA LYS A 263 -33.73 0.61 32.68
C LYS A 263 -34.75 -0.44 32.17
N THR A 264 -35.86 0.03 31.59
CA THR A 264 -36.93 -0.83 31.04
C THR A 264 -36.74 -1.14 29.57
N ALA A 265 -35.99 -0.28 28.84
CA ALA A 265 -35.66 -0.48 27.43
C ALA A 265 -34.87 -1.77 27.23
N ARG A 266 -35.27 -2.60 26.28
CA ARG A 266 -34.58 -3.84 25.91
C ARG A 266 -33.79 -3.70 24.62
N GLU A 267 -34.35 -3.00 23.67
CA GLU A 267 -33.73 -2.85 22.37
C GLU A 267 -34.03 -1.43 21.85
N VAL A 268 -33.03 -0.74 21.36
CA VAL A 268 -33.17 0.58 20.75
C VAL A 268 -32.56 0.55 19.36
N TRP A 269 -33.41 0.79 18.37
CA TRP A 269 -33.06 0.75 16.96
C TRP A 269 -32.93 2.14 16.38
N ALA A 270 -31.85 2.38 15.67
CA ALA A 270 -31.67 3.59 14.88
C ALA A 270 -31.45 3.23 13.40
N ALA A 271 -32.43 3.53 12.57
CA ALA A 271 -32.41 3.30 11.14
C ALA A 271 -33.29 4.32 10.42
N ASP A 272 -33.05 4.57 9.15
CA ASP A 272 -33.90 5.38 8.24
C ASP A 272 -34.34 6.73 8.83
N GLY A 273 -33.41 7.36 9.56
CA GLY A 273 -33.67 8.65 10.18
C GLY A 273 -34.54 8.63 11.42
N SER A 274 -34.98 7.46 11.90
CA SER A 274 -35.86 7.24 13.04
C SER A 274 -35.18 6.42 14.13
N VAL A 275 -35.68 6.52 15.34
CA VAL A 275 -35.25 5.69 16.48
C VAL A 275 -36.47 5.08 17.14
N TRP A 276 -36.47 3.75 17.31
CA TRP A 276 -37.52 2.99 17.97
C TRP A 276 -37.01 2.37 19.26
N VAL A 277 -37.84 2.36 20.27
CA VAL A 277 -37.55 1.72 21.55
C VAL A 277 -38.49 0.55 21.70
N VAL A 278 -37.92 -0.63 21.92
CA VAL A 278 -38.67 -1.85 22.19
C VAL A 278 -38.65 -2.12 23.69
N GLU A 279 -39.81 -2.11 24.29
CA GLU A 279 -40.00 -2.47 25.70
C GLU A 279 -40.38 -3.95 25.82
N PRO A 280 -40.13 -4.59 26.97
CA PRO A 280 -40.62 -5.95 27.19
C PRO A 280 -42.12 -5.95 27.05
N ARG A 281 -42.67 -6.91 26.30
CA ARG A 281 -44.09 -7.20 26.41
C ARG A 281 -44.33 -7.80 27.79
N ASP A 282 -45.16 -7.14 28.58
CA ASP A 282 -45.68 -7.72 29.81
C ASP A 282 -46.36 -9.06 29.45
N ALA A 283 -45.83 -10.16 29.98
CA ALA A 283 -46.33 -11.51 29.75
C ALA A 283 -47.43 -11.83 30.73
#